data_ba277e9af7246497dc3a5eaaa2e4149f
#
_entry.id   ba277e9af7246497dc3a5eaaa2e4149f
#
_cell.length_a   1.000
_cell.length_b   1.000
_cell.length_c   1.000
_cell.angle_alpha   90.00
_cell.angle_beta   90.00
_cell.angle_gamma   90.00
#
_symmetry.space_group_name_H-M   'P 1'
#
loop_
_entity.id
_entity.type
_entity.pdbx_description
1 polymer ?
#
loop_
_entity_poly.entity_id
_entity_poly.type
_entity_poly.pdbx_seq_one_letter_code
_entity_poly.pdbx_strand_id
1 'polypeptide(L)'
;SGSGKSMTLRCIAGIETPDRGKIVIKGRTVFDSEKKINLKPQERRIGYLFQNYALFPTMTVKDNILCGYRGEKGQREEKARDFMKRYQLEGLENRYPSQLSGGQQQRVALAIMMIGEPEAILLDEPFSALDGYLKDVLQKDMQEFLKQYQGDMLMVTHSRDEAFRFCNELMLLKDGKTLIFGDTRKLFEQPQLLEAARLTGCKNSSRIERMGEYQVFALDWGISLRTEQKVELDMTHIAIRGHWIRPSEKAGENCLVFEAAEYVETTFEHQYLVKSPGMEDGAVLWWMRPKKSFTDEHDKNLPKYLYLPPEHLMLLK
;
A
#
# COMPACT_ATOMS: atom_id res chain seq x y z
N SER A 1 -3.22 5.75 -10.95
CA SER A 1 -2.96 7.20 -10.85
C SER A 1 -4.25 7.97 -11.16
N GLY A 2 -4.39 9.21 -10.63
CA GLY A 2 -5.55 10.05 -10.94
C GLY A 2 -6.73 9.97 -9.96
N SER A 3 -6.72 9.10 -8.96
CA SER A 3 -7.83 8.99 -7.98
C SER A 3 -7.84 10.06 -6.88
N GLY A 4 -7.01 11.11 -6.99
CA GLY A 4 -7.03 12.26 -6.07
C GLY A 4 -6.19 12.11 -4.79
N LYS A 5 -5.41 11.05 -4.62
CA LYS A 5 -4.64 10.77 -3.39
C LYS A 5 -3.66 11.89 -3.01
N SER A 6 -2.73 12.24 -3.89
CA SER A 6 -1.75 13.31 -3.64
C SER A 6 -2.42 14.68 -3.51
N MET A 7 -3.51 14.92 -4.25
CA MET A 7 -4.30 16.14 -4.11
C MET A 7 -4.90 16.25 -2.70
N THR A 8 -5.41 15.16 -2.15
CA THR A 8 -5.93 15.11 -0.77
C THR A 8 -4.83 15.48 0.23
N LEU A 9 -3.60 14.92 0.10
CA LEU A 9 -2.50 15.29 0.97
C LEU A 9 -2.15 16.78 0.86
N ARG A 10 -2.09 17.31 -0.37
CA ARG A 10 -1.81 18.74 -0.60
C ARG A 10 -2.87 19.65 -0.01
N CYS A 11 -4.15 19.25 -0.08
CA CYS A 11 -5.25 19.96 0.58
C CYS A 11 -5.10 19.94 2.11
N ILE A 12 -4.73 18.81 2.71
CA ILE A 12 -4.50 18.69 4.15
C ILE A 12 -3.32 19.59 4.57
N ALA A 13 -2.23 19.59 3.79
CA ALA A 13 -1.06 20.43 4.03
C ALA A 13 -1.33 21.94 3.83
N GLY A 14 -2.40 22.30 3.10
CA GLY A 14 -2.72 23.69 2.74
C GLY A 14 -1.94 24.23 1.55
N ILE A 15 -1.29 23.33 0.79
CA ILE A 15 -0.63 23.65 -0.49
C ILE A 15 -1.69 23.93 -1.56
N GLU A 16 -2.76 23.14 -1.53
CA GLU A 16 -3.95 23.32 -2.37
C GLU A 16 -5.16 23.67 -1.48
N THR A 17 -6.11 24.39 -2.03
CA THR A 17 -7.33 24.78 -1.32
C THR A 17 -8.51 23.96 -1.85
N PRO A 18 -9.16 23.14 -1.00
CA PRO A 18 -10.36 22.43 -1.42
C PRO A 18 -11.52 23.40 -1.72
N ASP A 19 -12.40 23.05 -2.64
CA ASP A 19 -13.60 23.85 -2.93
C ASP A 19 -14.58 23.86 -1.76
N ARG A 20 -14.74 22.72 -1.09
CA ARG A 20 -15.67 22.54 0.03
C ARG A 20 -15.14 21.51 1.03
N GLY A 21 -15.64 21.61 2.26
CA GLY A 21 -15.40 20.63 3.32
C GLY A 21 -14.73 21.24 4.54
N LYS A 22 -14.23 20.35 5.40
CA LYS A 22 -13.58 20.70 6.66
C LYS A 22 -12.37 19.80 6.90
N ILE A 23 -11.26 20.38 7.34
CA ILE A 23 -10.05 19.65 7.73
C ILE A 23 -9.72 19.99 9.17
N VAL A 24 -9.56 18.95 9.99
CA VAL A 24 -9.24 19.07 11.42
C VAL A 24 -7.97 18.26 11.70
N ILE A 25 -7.01 18.86 12.37
CA ILE A 25 -5.73 18.23 12.76
C ILE A 25 -5.57 18.39 14.26
N LYS A 26 -5.45 17.28 15.00
CA LYS A 26 -5.34 17.28 16.47
C LYS A 26 -6.41 18.16 17.14
N GLY A 27 -7.67 18.05 16.68
CA GLY A 27 -8.80 18.83 17.20
C GLY A 27 -8.87 20.28 16.73
N ARG A 28 -7.87 20.81 16.03
CA ARG A 28 -7.82 22.17 15.50
C ARG A 28 -8.31 22.21 14.05
N THR A 29 -9.33 23.03 13.78
CA THR A 29 -9.80 23.26 12.41
C THR A 29 -8.77 24.09 11.64
N VAL A 30 -8.24 23.54 10.57
CA VAL A 30 -7.25 24.20 9.70
C VAL A 30 -7.84 24.66 8.38
N PHE A 31 -8.94 24.04 7.97
CA PHE A 31 -9.77 24.48 6.84
C PHE A 31 -11.24 24.22 7.13
N ASP A 32 -12.08 25.17 6.76
CA ASP A 32 -13.54 25.06 6.84
C ASP A 32 -14.16 26.03 5.83
N SER A 33 -14.75 25.50 4.77
CA SER A 33 -15.33 26.30 3.68
C SER A 33 -16.54 27.13 4.13
N GLU A 34 -17.33 26.62 5.11
CA GLU A 34 -18.52 27.34 5.62
C GLU A 34 -18.11 28.49 6.55
N LYS A 35 -17.09 28.25 7.40
CA LYS A 35 -16.60 29.24 8.37
C LYS A 35 -15.52 30.16 7.79
N LYS A 36 -15.16 29.99 6.50
CA LYS A 36 -14.09 30.72 5.81
C LYS A 36 -12.72 30.63 6.53
N ILE A 37 -12.44 29.49 7.15
CA ILE A 37 -11.15 29.20 7.79
C ILE A 37 -10.25 28.54 6.73
N ASN A 38 -9.06 29.09 6.51
CA ASN A 38 -8.02 28.50 5.67
C ASN A 38 -6.65 28.91 6.21
N LEU A 39 -6.08 28.09 7.10
CA LEU A 39 -4.76 28.34 7.65
C LEU A 39 -3.68 28.10 6.59
N LYS A 40 -2.67 28.96 6.58
CA LYS A 40 -1.50 28.78 5.70
C LYS A 40 -0.74 27.50 6.05
N PRO A 41 -0.01 26.87 5.11
CA PRO A 41 0.75 25.65 5.37
C PRO A 41 1.65 25.73 6.61
N GLN A 42 2.30 26.88 6.82
CA GLN A 42 3.21 27.10 7.95
C GLN A 42 2.48 27.07 9.32
N GLU A 43 1.19 27.39 9.33
CA GLU A 43 0.37 27.44 10.56
C GLU A 43 -0.25 26.08 10.88
N ARG A 44 -0.26 25.13 9.92
CA ARG A 44 -0.90 23.81 10.10
C ARG A 44 -0.05 22.83 10.90
N ARG A 45 1.25 23.12 11.13
CA ARG A 45 2.19 22.27 11.86
C ARG A 45 2.30 20.86 11.31
N ILE A 46 2.31 20.74 9.98
CA ILE A 46 2.44 19.49 9.26
C ILE A 46 3.85 19.35 8.70
N GLY A 47 4.42 18.16 8.83
CA GLY A 47 5.55 17.72 8.05
C GLY A 47 5.06 17.08 6.74
N TYR A 48 5.61 17.49 5.61
CA TYR A 48 5.27 16.93 4.28
C TYR A 48 6.50 16.38 3.62
N LEU A 49 6.48 15.10 3.27
CA LEU A 49 7.51 14.48 2.44
C LEU A 49 6.99 14.34 1.01
N PHE A 50 7.58 15.12 0.09
CA PHE A 50 7.25 15.08 -1.32
C PHE A 50 7.91 13.87 -2.00
N GLN A 51 7.28 13.40 -3.07
CA GLN A 51 7.78 12.28 -3.89
C GLN A 51 9.21 12.51 -4.43
N ASN A 52 9.57 13.75 -4.75
CA ASN A 52 10.90 14.16 -5.23
C ASN A 52 11.76 14.81 -4.16
N TYR A 53 11.42 14.60 -2.87
CA TYR A 53 12.09 15.16 -1.68
C TYR A 53 12.10 16.67 -1.57
N ALA A 54 11.87 17.42 -2.66
CA ALA A 54 11.79 18.89 -2.75
C ALA A 54 12.94 19.64 -2.03
N LEU A 55 14.16 19.13 -2.14
CA LEU A 55 15.35 19.78 -1.59
C LEU A 55 15.69 21.05 -2.38
N PHE A 56 16.14 22.09 -1.69
CA PHE A 56 16.61 23.31 -2.32
C PHE A 56 18.00 23.07 -2.94
N PRO A 57 18.14 23.05 -4.28
CA PRO A 57 19.38 22.61 -4.93
C PRO A 57 20.56 23.56 -4.72
N THR A 58 20.27 24.84 -4.43
CA THR A 58 21.26 25.91 -4.21
C THR A 58 21.67 26.06 -2.75
N MET A 59 21.11 25.27 -1.85
CA MET A 59 21.40 25.27 -0.41
C MET A 59 22.21 24.06 -0.02
N THR A 60 23.06 24.19 0.97
CA THR A 60 23.78 23.05 1.57
C THR A 60 22.83 22.13 2.30
N VAL A 61 23.27 20.92 2.67
CA VAL A 61 22.51 19.98 3.50
C VAL A 61 22.07 20.64 4.81
N LYS A 62 23.00 21.32 5.49
CA LYS A 62 22.71 22.03 6.74
C LYS A 62 21.65 23.13 6.54
N ASP A 63 21.79 23.94 5.49
CA ASP A 63 20.83 25.00 5.21
C ASP A 63 19.45 24.47 4.83
N ASN A 64 19.40 23.39 4.07
CA ASN A 64 18.16 22.68 3.77
C ASN A 64 17.44 22.24 5.05
N ILE A 65 18.15 21.55 5.96
CA ILE A 65 17.58 21.11 7.23
C ILE A 65 17.07 22.31 8.04
N LEU A 66 17.83 23.39 8.09
CA LEU A 66 17.48 24.60 8.82
C LEU A 66 16.26 25.37 8.24
N CYS A 67 15.86 25.10 6.99
CA CYS A 67 14.61 25.64 6.44
C CYS A 67 13.36 25.11 7.17
N GLY A 68 13.42 23.88 7.72
CA GLY A 68 12.33 23.29 8.50
C GLY A 68 12.25 23.80 9.95
N TYR A 69 13.33 24.41 10.47
CA TYR A 69 13.42 24.81 11.86
C TYR A 69 12.53 25.99 12.21
N ARG A 70 11.75 25.88 13.28
CA ARG A 70 10.77 26.88 13.73
C ARG A 70 11.02 27.38 15.17
N GLY A 71 12.10 26.92 15.80
CA GLY A 71 12.45 27.29 17.18
C GLY A 71 13.24 28.59 17.28
N GLU A 72 13.83 28.81 18.47
CA GLU A 72 14.62 29.99 18.79
C GLU A 72 15.93 30.06 17.98
N LYS A 73 16.27 31.26 17.52
CA LYS A 73 17.48 31.47 16.68
C LYS A 73 18.78 30.98 17.37
N GLY A 74 18.88 31.11 18.68
CA GLY A 74 20.06 30.69 19.45
C GLY A 74 20.31 29.18 19.47
N GLN A 75 19.28 28.36 19.29
CA GLN A 75 19.37 26.89 19.33
C GLN A 75 19.49 26.27 17.92
N ARG A 76 19.42 27.09 16.89
CA ARG A 76 19.32 26.65 15.49
C ARG A 76 20.46 25.74 15.06
N GLU A 77 21.70 26.12 15.34
CA GLU A 77 22.89 25.37 14.95
C GLU A 77 23.08 24.07 15.75
N GLU A 78 22.70 24.06 16.99
CA GLU A 78 22.71 22.86 17.84
C GLU A 78 21.69 21.84 17.36
N LYS A 79 20.44 22.27 17.14
CA LYS A 79 19.38 21.41 16.57
C LYS A 79 19.77 20.85 15.22
N ALA A 80 20.39 21.65 14.34
CA ALA A 80 20.85 21.13 13.04
C ALA A 80 21.87 20.00 13.23
N ARG A 81 22.87 20.16 14.10
CA ARG A 81 23.86 19.12 14.39
C ARG A 81 23.23 17.86 14.96
N ASP A 82 22.28 17.98 15.89
CA ASP A 82 21.58 16.85 16.48
C ASP A 82 20.79 16.08 15.43
N PHE A 83 20.08 16.79 14.55
CA PHE A 83 19.33 16.17 13.48
C PHE A 83 20.25 15.54 12.42
N MET A 84 21.34 16.16 12.07
CA MET A 84 22.32 15.57 11.16
C MET A 84 22.90 14.27 11.72
N LYS A 85 23.25 14.24 13.01
CA LYS A 85 23.70 13.03 13.70
C LYS A 85 22.61 11.96 13.71
N ARG A 86 21.38 12.32 14.11
CA ARG A 86 20.22 11.41 14.18
C ARG A 86 19.91 10.76 12.84
N TYR A 87 20.03 11.52 11.73
CA TYR A 87 19.77 11.04 10.37
C TYR A 87 21.03 10.57 9.63
N GLN A 88 22.16 10.36 10.32
CA GLN A 88 23.42 9.87 9.75
C GLN A 88 23.92 10.74 8.57
N LEU A 89 23.88 12.04 8.73
CA LEU A 89 24.28 13.04 7.74
C LEU A 89 25.57 13.79 8.16
N GLU A 90 26.24 13.33 9.23
CA GLU A 90 27.52 13.92 9.71
C GLU A 90 28.57 13.89 8.60
N GLY A 91 29.32 14.97 8.46
CA GLY A 91 30.32 15.15 7.39
C GLY A 91 29.74 15.56 6.03
N LEU A 92 28.42 15.74 5.92
CA LEU A 92 27.73 16.17 4.69
C LEU A 92 27.23 17.62 4.78
N GLU A 93 27.54 18.34 5.85
CA GLU A 93 26.99 19.66 6.19
C GLU A 93 27.03 20.66 5.04
N ASN A 94 28.18 20.71 4.37
CA ASN A 94 28.47 21.66 3.30
C ASN A 94 28.22 21.12 1.90
N ARG A 95 27.72 19.89 1.75
CA ARG A 95 27.36 19.32 0.45
C ARG A 95 26.04 19.88 -0.04
N TYR A 96 25.90 19.89 -1.37
CA TYR A 96 24.65 20.24 -2.07
C TYR A 96 23.85 18.98 -2.42
N PRO A 97 22.54 19.07 -2.62
CA PRO A 97 21.69 17.92 -2.98
C PRO A 97 22.21 17.09 -4.16
N SER A 98 22.77 17.73 -5.18
CA SER A 98 23.36 17.06 -6.36
C SER A 98 24.58 16.17 -6.05
N GLN A 99 25.18 16.33 -4.88
CA GLN A 99 26.35 15.57 -4.42
C GLN A 99 25.98 14.41 -3.49
N LEU A 100 24.68 14.17 -3.30
CA LEU A 100 24.13 13.16 -2.40
C LEU A 100 23.56 11.99 -3.18
N SER A 101 23.69 10.77 -2.60
CA SER A 101 22.91 9.62 -3.07
C SER A 101 21.42 9.82 -2.80
N GLY A 102 20.54 9.08 -3.51
CA GLY A 102 19.09 9.15 -3.29
C GLY A 102 18.69 8.90 -1.84
N GLY A 103 19.34 7.95 -1.14
CA GLY A 103 19.11 7.69 0.27
C GLY A 103 19.54 8.85 1.18
N GLN A 104 20.67 9.50 0.88
CA GLN A 104 21.09 10.68 1.62
C GLN A 104 20.11 11.85 1.40
N GLN A 105 19.62 12.05 0.16
CA GLN A 105 18.59 13.07 -0.13
C GLN A 105 17.30 12.81 0.67
N GLN A 106 16.85 11.55 0.75
CA GLN A 106 15.68 11.20 1.55
C GLN A 106 15.89 11.48 3.04
N ARG A 107 17.05 11.12 3.60
CA ARG A 107 17.37 11.41 5.00
C ARG A 107 17.41 12.92 5.28
N VAL A 108 17.91 13.72 4.35
CA VAL A 108 17.84 15.19 4.44
C VAL A 108 16.38 15.66 4.45
N ALA A 109 15.54 15.16 3.55
CA ALA A 109 14.12 15.51 3.50
C ALA A 109 13.37 15.14 4.80
N LEU A 110 13.66 13.96 5.34
CA LEU A 110 13.14 13.54 6.65
C LEU A 110 13.61 14.48 7.78
N ALA A 111 14.87 14.87 7.78
CA ALA A 111 15.41 15.81 8.78
C ALA A 111 14.74 17.18 8.68
N ILE A 112 14.53 17.72 7.45
CA ILE A 112 13.79 18.97 7.20
C ILE A 112 12.37 18.88 7.77
N MET A 113 11.67 17.78 7.48
CA MET A 113 10.30 17.58 7.91
C MET A 113 10.18 17.55 9.43
N MET A 114 11.14 16.88 10.10
CA MET A 114 11.06 16.57 11.52
C MET A 114 11.64 17.63 12.43
N ILE A 115 12.61 18.44 11.96
CA ILE A 115 13.21 19.49 12.78
C ILE A 115 12.19 20.58 13.19
N GLY A 116 11.08 20.67 12.44
CA GLY A 116 9.95 21.54 12.76
C GLY A 116 8.99 20.97 13.81
N GLU A 117 9.24 19.79 14.38
CA GLU A 117 8.41 19.11 15.37
C GLU A 117 6.91 19.08 14.96
N PRO A 118 6.58 18.44 13.83
CA PRO A 118 5.23 18.46 13.29
C PRO A 118 4.24 17.69 14.18
N GLU A 119 2.99 18.16 14.23
CA GLU A 119 1.86 17.49 14.90
C GLU A 119 1.34 16.28 14.09
N ALA A 120 1.50 16.32 12.76
CA ALA A 120 1.19 15.22 11.86
C ALA A 120 2.16 15.22 10.69
N ILE A 121 2.41 14.04 10.09
CA ILE A 121 3.24 13.89 8.91
C ILE A 121 2.45 13.32 7.74
N LEU A 122 2.73 13.84 6.54
CA LEU A 122 2.15 13.41 5.28
C LEU A 122 3.25 12.89 4.37
N LEU A 123 3.12 11.66 3.90
CA LEU A 123 4.09 10.99 3.05
C LEU A 123 3.46 10.74 1.67
N ASP A 124 3.94 11.41 0.64
CA ASP A 124 3.44 11.28 -0.73
C ASP A 124 4.37 10.37 -1.53
N GLU A 125 4.00 9.08 -1.64
CA GLU A 125 4.76 8.05 -2.36
C GLU A 125 6.25 8.00 -1.99
N PRO A 126 6.58 7.84 -0.71
CA PRO A 126 7.92 8.07 -0.17
C PRO A 126 9.01 7.18 -0.76
N PHE A 127 8.65 6.07 -1.44
CA PHE A 127 9.60 5.09 -1.98
C PHE A 127 9.47 4.88 -3.48
N SER A 128 8.66 5.68 -4.19
CA SER A 128 8.35 5.44 -5.61
C SER A 128 9.51 5.69 -6.56
N ALA A 129 10.44 6.59 -6.18
CA ALA A 129 11.59 6.99 -7.02
C ALA A 129 12.85 6.15 -6.77
N LEU A 130 12.75 5.03 -6.01
CA LEU A 130 13.89 4.25 -5.56
C LEU A 130 13.98 2.89 -6.27
N ASP A 131 15.20 2.45 -6.56
CA ASP A 131 15.48 1.09 -6.98
C ASP A 131 15.34 0.06 -5.83
N GLY A 132 15.27 -1.24 -6.18
CA GLY A 132 14.88 -2.29 -5.25
C GLY A 132 15.69 -2.35 -3.96
N TYR A 133 17.02 -2.42 -4.04
CA TYR A 133 17.88 -2.55 -2.84
C TYR A 133 17.84 -1.31 -1.95
N LEU A 134 17.94 -0.13 -2.56
CA LEU A 134 17.90 1.13 -1.83
C LEU A 134 16.54 1.33 -1.16
N LYS A 135 15.46 0.92 -1.84
CA LYS A 135 14.11 0.94 -1.30
C LYS A 135 13.99 0.13 -0.01
N ASP A 136 14.52 -1.09 0.03
CA ASP A 136 14.47 -1.96 1.21
C ASP A 136 15.22 -1.36 2.41
N VAL A 137 16.40 -0.79 2.19
CA VAL A 137 17.19 -0.12 3.22
C VAL A 137 16.41 1.08 3.79
N LEU A 138 15.86 1.92 2.90
CA LEU A 138 15.15 3.13 3.31
C LEU A 138 13.79 2.84 3.95
N GLN A 139 13.12 1.76 3.55
CA GLN A 139 11.93 1.28 4.24
C GLN A 139 12.23 0.84 5.68
N LYS A 140 13.39 0.21 5.91
CA LYS A 140 13.83 -0.15 7.25
C LYS A 140 14.13 1.10 8.10
N ASP A 141 14.87 2.06 7.54
CA ASP A 141 15.18 3.34 8.22
C ASP A 141 13.87 4.10 8.57
N MET A 142 12.92 4.14 7.63
CA MET A 142 11.60 4.74 7.85
C MET A 142 10.83 4.01 8.95
N GLN A 143 10.87 2.69 8.99
CA GLN A 143 10.17 1.91 10.03
C GLN A 143 10.73 2.19 11.44
N GLU A 144 12.05 2.32 11.56
CA GLU A 144 12.69 2.70 12.83
C GLU A 144 12.33 4.12 13.24
N PHE A 145 12.29 5.04 12.29
CA PHE A 145 11.83 6.40 12.49
C PHE A 145 10.37 6.46 12.99
N LEU A 146 9.46 5.74 12.33
CA LEU A 146 8.04 5.75 12.67
C LEU A 146 7.75 5.18 14.07
N LYS A 147 8.55 4.23 14.55
CA LYS A 147 8.43 3.72 15.93
C LYS A 147 8.65 4.79 17.00
N GLN A 148 9.43 5.82 16.68
CA GLN A 148 9.77 6.91 17.61
C GLN A 148 8.83 8.11 17.48
N TYR A 149 8.08 8.20 16.39
CA TYR A 149 7.16 9.31 16.13
C TYR A 149 5.81 9.07 16.83
N GLN A 150 5.40 10.02 17.68
CA GLN A 150 4.17 9.92 18.48
C GLN A 150 2.97 10.62 17.83
N GLY A 151 3.15 11.25 16.67
CA GLY A 151 2.08 11.97 15.96
C GLY A 151 1.30 11.10 14.99
N ASP A 152 0.28 11.69 14.36
CA ASP A 152 -0.49 11.03 13.33
C ASP A 152 0.29 11.03 12.00
N MET A 153 0.14 9.95 11.23
CA MET A 153 0.76 9.80 9.93
C MET A 153 -0.29 9.43 8.88
N LEU A 154 -0.21 10.09 7.74
CA LEU A 154 -0.97 9.72 6.55
C LEU A 154 -0.01 9.49 5.39
N MET A 155 -0.05 8.27 4.82
CA MET A 155 0.79 7.88 3.69
C MET A 155 -0.05 7.60 2.45
N VAL A 156 0.37 8.14 1.33
CA VAL A 156 -0.13 7.75 0.01
C VAL A 156 0.88 6.83 -0.66
N THR A 157 0.41 5.70 -1.13
CA THR A 157 1.22 4.74 -1.90
C THR A 157 0.36 3.97 -2.88
N HIS A 158 0.94 3.43 -3.94
CA HIS A 158 0.33 2.39 -4.77
C HIS A 158 0.91 1.00 -4.47
N SER A 159 1.87 0.90 -3.58
CA SER A 159 2.45 -0.37 -3.18
C SER A 159 1.61 -1.00 -2.07
N ARG A 160 1.07 -2.18 -2.36
CA ARG A 160 0.32 -2.99 -1.37
C ARG A 160 1.19 -3.37 -0.19
N ASP A 161 2.46 -3.70 -0.46
CA ASP A 161 3.41 -4.12 0.55
C ASP A 161 3.77 -2.97 1.50
N GLU A 162 3.89 -1.74 0.96
CA GLU A 162 4.08 -0.54 1.77
C GLU A 162 2.87 -0.27 2.67
N ALA A 163 1.66 -0.29 2.09
CA ALA A 163 0.43 -0.09 2.86
C ALA A 163 0.29 -1.14 3.98
N PHE A 164 0.52 -2.42 3.67
CA PHE A 164 0.47 -3.51 4.64
C PHE A 164 1.53 -3.40 5.74
N ARG A 165 2.74 -2.91 5.39
CA ARG A 165 3.88 -2.82 6.30
C ARG A 165 3.82 -1.62 7.24
N PHE A 166 3.33 -0.47 6.74
CA PHE A 166 3.43 0.81 7.44
C PHE A 166 2.12 1.35 8.01
N CYS A 167 0.97 0.88 7.53
CA CYS A 167 -0.31 1.45 7.90
C CYS A 167 -1.13 0.50 8.78
N ASN A 168 -1.67 1.02 9.87
CA ASN A 168 -2.63 0.30 10.71
C ASN A 168 -4.04 0.32 10.10
N GLU A 169 -4.39 1.46 9.47
CA GLU A 169 -5.66 1.67 8.79
C GLU A 169 -5.40 1.98 7.31
N LEU A 170 -6.28 1.49 6.46
CA LEU A 170 -6.22 1.63 5.02
C LEU A 170 -7.49 2.25 4.48
N MET A 171 -7.34 3.28 3.66
CA MET A 171 -8.41 3.85 2.86
C MET A 171 -8.13 3.60 1.38
N LEU A 172 -9.02 2.89 0.71
CA LEU A 172 -8.96 2.70 -0.73
C LEU A 172 -9.76 3.79 -1.43
N LEU A 173 -9.10 4.48 -2.37
CA LEU A 173 -9.70 5.53 -3.19
C LEU A 173 -9.83 5.06 -4.63
N LYS A 174 -11.02 5.25 -5.21
CA LYS A 174 -11.30 5.03 -6.63
C LYS A 174 -12.14 6.20 -7.16
N ASP A 175 -11.76 6.75 -8.31
CA ASP A 175 -12.47 7.83 -9.01
C ASP A 175 -12.84 9.01 -8.10
N GLY A 176 -11.90 9.42 -7.23
CA GLY A 176 -12.07 10.54 -6.30
C GLY A 176 -12.97 10.26 -5.09
N LYS A 177 -13.43 9.01 -4.90
CA LYS A 177 -14.30 8.62 -3.78
C LYS A 177 -13.63 7.58 -2.90
N THR A 178 -13.96 7.61 -1.61
CA THR A 178 -13.60 6.54 -0.69
C THR A 178 -14.42 5.30 -1.04
N LEU A 179 -13.74 4.22 -1.42
CA LEU A 179 -14.35 2.93 -1.70
C LEU A 179 -14.60 2.17 -0.40
N ILE A 180 -13.57 2.06 0.44
CA ILE A 180 -13.63 1.40 1.75
C ILE A 180 -12.55 1.98 2.66
N PHE A 181 -12.80 1.98 3.97
CA PHE A 181 -11.86 2.37 5.02
C PHE A 181 -11.94 1.39 6.19
N GLY A 182 -10.80 1.03 6.77
CA GLY A 182 -10.76 0.17 7.94
C GLY A 182 -9.35 -0.35 8.27
N ASP A 183 -9.29 -1.28 9.21
CA ASP A 183 -8.06 -1.95 9.60
C ASP A 183 -7.38 -2.61 8.39
N THR A 184 -6.09 -2.33 8.22
CA THR A 184 -5.32 -2.79 7.05
C THR A 184 -5.33 -4.31 6.91
N ARG A 185 -5.06 -5.05 7.98
CA ARG A 185 -4.97 -6.51 7.92
C ARG A 185 -6.31 -7.14 7.60
N LYS A 186 -7.38 -6.64 8.22
CA LYS A 186 -8.76 -7.10 7.93
C LYS A 186 -9.16 -6.83 6.49
N LEU A 187 -8.82 -5.66 5.95
CA LEU A 187 -9.14 -5.34 4.54
C LEU A 187 -8.33 -6.17 3.54
N PHE A 188 -7.11 -6.59 3.91
CA PHE A 188 -6.35 -7.54 3.07
C PHE A 188 -6.90 -8.96 3.19
N GLU A 189 -7.37 -9.38 4.34
CA GLU A 189 -7.92 -10.71 4.58
C GLU A 189 -9.35 -10.86 4.04
N GLN A 190 -10.20 -9.87 4.32
CA GLN A 190 -11.63 -9.85 3.95
C GLN A 190 -12.01 -8.49 3.36
N PRO A 191 -11.73 -8.24 2.08
CA PRO A 191 -11.91 -6.93 1.45
C PRO A 191 -13.37 -6.51 1.24
N GLN A 192 -14.35 -7.39 1.43
CA GLN A 192 -15.80 -7.19 1.33
C GLN A 192 -16.31 -6.76 -0.06
N LEU A 193 -15.52 -6.02 -0.84
CA LEU A 193 -15.85 -5.51 -2.16
C LEU A 193 -14.90 -6.10 -3.21
N LEU A 194 -15.43 -6.44 -4.39
CA LEU A 194 -14.63 -6.95 -5.52
C LEU A 194 -13.48 -5.99 -5.88
N GLU A 195 -13.77 -4.71 -5.94
CA GLU A 195 -12.76 -3.68 -6.25
C GLU A 195 -11.65 -3.62 -5.18
N ALA A 196 -12.02 -3.75 -3.91
CA ALA A 196 -11.05 -3.78 -2.81
C ALA A 196 -10.18 -5.04 -2.88
N ALA A 197 -10.75 -6.19 -3.20
CA ALA A 197 -10.01 -7.43 -3.42
C ALA A 197 -8.98 -7.28 -4.56
N ARG A 198 -9.38 -6.68 -5.68
CA ARG A 198 -8.49 -6.40 -6.81
C ARG A 198 -7.37 -5.43 -6.44
N LEU A 199 -7.69 -4.33 -5.76
CA LEU A 199 -6.72 -3.33 -5.32
C LEU A 199 -5.73 -3.90 -4.29
N THR A 200 -6.17 -4.82 -3.42
CA THR A 200 -5.28 -5.54 -2.49
C THR A 200 -4.59 -6.75 -3.12
N GLY A 201 -4.76 -6.98 -4.43
CA GLY A 201 -3.97 -7.92 -5.25
C GLY A 201 -4.56 -9.29 -5.45
N CYS A 202 -5.83 -9.48 -5.18
CA CYS A 202 -6.50 -10.70 -5.59
C CYS A 202 -6.71 -10.70 -7.10
N LYS A 203 -6.18 -11.72 -7.78
CA LYS A 203 -6.31 -11.89 -9.24
C LYS A 203 -7.46 -12.82 -9.61
N ASN A 204 -7.86 -13.72 -8.72
CA ASN A 204 -8.90 -14.70 -8.95
C ASN A 204 -10.22 -14.23 -8.37
N SER A 205 -11.19 -13.97 -9.23
CA SER A 205 -12.57 -13.69 -8.84
C SER A 205 -13.54 -14.31 -9.86
N SER A 206 -14.69 -14.76 -9.39
CA SER A 206 -15.77 -15.29 -10.20
C SER A 206 -17.09 -14.72 -9.72
N ARG A 207 -18.00 -14.47 -10.67
CA ARG A 207 -19.42 -14.23 -10.38
C ARG A 207 -20.00 -15.46 -9.72
N ILE A 208 -20.98 -15.29 -8.86
CA ILE A 208 -21.61 -16.41 -8.16
C ILE A 208 -23.13 -16.47 -8.36
N GLU A 209 -23.63 -17.71 -8.32
CA GLU A 209 -25.02 -18.02 -8.06
C GLU A 209 -25.10 -18.71 -6.70
N ARG A 210 -26.00 -18.23 -5.83
CA ARG A 210 -26.19 -18.81 -4.49
C ARG A 210 -26.94 -20.14 -4.59
N MET A 211 -26.30 -21.22 -4.16
CA MET A 211 -26.88 -22.58 -4.16
C MET A 211 -27.43 -22.95 -2.79
N GLY A 212 -26.93 -22.33 -1.73
CA GLY A 212 -27.32 -22.62 -0.35
C GLY A 212 -26.81 -21.58 0.64
N GLU A 213 -26.92 -21.89 1.92
CA GLU A 213 -26.48 -20.98 2.98
C GLU A 213 -24.95 -20.87 3.04
N TYR A 214 -24.23 -21.96 2.70
CA TYR A 214 -22.75 -22.05 2.68
C TYR A 214 -22.25 -22.61 1.35
N GLN A 215 -23.00 -22.43 0.27
CA GLN A 215 -22.66 -22.99 -1.05
C GLN A 215 -23.02 -22.04 -2.16
N VAL A 216 -22.08 -21.88 -3.09
CA VAL A 216 -22.24 -21.09 -4.31
C VAL A 216 -21.80 -21.88 -5.53
N PHE A 217 -22.35 -21.54 -6.68
CA PHE A 217 -21.79 -21.91 -7.98
C PHE A 217 -20.99 -20.75 -8.53
N ALA A 218 -19.68 -20.93 -8.69
CA ALA A 218 -18.78 -19.95 -9.28
C ALA A 218 -18.89 -20.01 -10.79
N LEU A 219 -19.63 -19.06 -11.38
CA LEU A 219 -20.04 -19.07 -12.78
C LEU A 219 -18.83 -19.07 -13.73
N ASP A 220 -17.86 -18.18 -13.50
CA ASP A 220 -16.71 -18.04 -14.39
C ASP A 220 -15.74 -19.24 -14.27
N TRP A 221 -15.76 -19.94 -13.13
CA TRP A 221 -14.92 -21.12 -12.88
C TRP A 221 -15.64 -22.45 -13.14
N GLY A 222 -16.95 -22.44 -13.34
CA GLY A 222 -17.75 -23.64 -13.65
C GLY A 222 -17.76 -24.68 -12.52
N ILE A 223 -17.69 -24.26 -11.24
CA ILE A 223 -17.60 -25.17 -10.09
C ILE A 223 -18.51 -24.74 -8.95
N SER A 224 -19.07 -25.74 -8.27
CA SER A 224 -19.73 -25.55 -6.97
C SER A 224 -18.69 -25.49 -5.86
N LEU A 225 -18.77 -24.45 -5.03
CA LEU A 225 -17.85 -24.23 -3.92
C LEU A 225 -18.62 -24.15 -2.61
N ARG A 226 -18.12 -24.85 -1.61
CA ARG A 226 -18.52 -24.68 -0.21
C ARG A 226 -17.69 -23.58 0.42
N THR A 227 -18.34 -22.72 1.18
CA THR A 227 -17.72 -21.58 1.87
C THR A 227 -17.80 -21.79 3.37
N GLU A 228 -16.83 -21.24 4.10
CA GLU A 228 -16.89 -21.19 5.57
C GLU A 228 -17.82 -20.05 6.02
N GLN A 229 -17.85 -18.96 5.28
CA GLN A 229 -18.74 -17.84 5.54
C GLN A 229 -20.12 -18.09 4.95
N LYS A 230 -21.16 -17.60 5.66
CA LYS A 230 -22.53 -17.60 5.16
C LYS A 230 -22.66 -16.72 3.93
N VAL A 231 -23.35 -17.22 2.92
CA VAL A 231 -23.61 -16.51 1.66
C VAL A 231 -24.82 -15.60 1.85
N GLU A 232 -24.58 -14.30 1.98
CA GLU A 232 -25.65 -13.30 2.06
C GLU A 232 -26.22 -12.99 0.64
N LEU A 233 -27.45 -12.43 0.61
CA LEU A 233 -28.18 -12.21 -0.66
C LEU A 233 -27.55 -11.15 -1.57
N ASP A 234 -26.74 -10.25 -1.01
CA ASP A 234 -26.10 -9.16 -1.72
C ASP A 234 -24.66 -9.47 -2.18
N MET A 235 -24.19 -10.71 -1.92
CA MET A 235 -22.92 -11.20 -2.43
C MET A 235 -23.04 -11.54 -3.92
N THR A 236 -22.12 -11.01 -4.71
CA THR A 236 -22.14 -11.14 -6.19
C THR A 236 -20.94 -11.91 -6.72
N HIS A 237 -19.87 -11.97 -5.97
CA HIS A 237 -18.61 -12.60 -6.38
C HIS A 237 -18.00 -13.45 -5.27
N ILE A 238 -17.19 -14.41 -5.69
CA ILE A 238 -16.26 -15.15 -4.84
C ILE A 238 -14.85 -14.94 -5.37
N ALA A 239 -13.88 -14.87 -4.45
CA ALA A 239 -12.49 -14.68 -4.81
C ALA A 239 -11.56 -15.54 -3.95
N ILE A 240 -10.36 -15.85 -4.47
CA ILE A 240 -9.28 -16.52 -3.75
C ILE A 240 -7.92 -16.00 -4.20
N ARG A 241 -6.97 -15.83 -3.28
CA ARG A 241 -5.60 -15.48 -3.65
C ARG A 241 -4.86 -16.69 -4.20
N GLY A 242 -4.10 -16.51 -5.27
CA GLY A 242 -3.40 -17.61 -5.94
C GLY A 242 -2.45 -18.41 -5.05
N HIS A 243 -1.89 -17.80 -4.00
CA HIS A 243 -1.02 -18.45 -3.03
C HIS A 243 -1.75 -19.40 -2.07
N TRP A 244 -3.07 -19.24 -1.90
CA TRP A 244 -3.87 -20.07 -1.02
C TRP A 244 -4.42 -21.33 -1.68
N ILE A 245 -4.35 -21.41 -3.02
CA ILE A 245 -4.74 -22.57 -3.79
C ILE A 245 -3.72 -23.68 -3.56
N ARG A 246 -4.19 -24.89 -3.25
CA ARG A 246 -3.35 -26.04 -2.91
C ARG A 246 -3.43 -27.12 -3.98
N PRO A 247 -2.33 -27.81 -4.32
CA PRO A 247 -2.39 -28.96 -5.21
C PRO A 247 -3.10 -30.13 -4.52
N SER A 248 -3.86 -30.93 -5.28
CA SER A 248 -4.50 -32.17 -4.81
C SER A 248 -4.40 -33.28 -5.86
N GLU A 249 -4.17 -34.51 -5.40
CA GLU A 249 -4.17 -35.69 -6.26
C GLU A 249 -5.54 -36.38 -6.31
N LYS A 250 -6.47 -35.97 -5.45
CA LYS A 250 -7.81 -36.54 -5.35
C LYS A 250 -8.88 -35.52 -5.71
N ALA A 251 -9.89 -35.94 -6.44
CA ALA A 251 -11.10 -35.18 -6.62
C ALA A 251 -11.82 -35.04 -5.26
N GLY A 252 -12.49 -33.92 -5.07
CA GLY A 252 -13.24 -33.65 -3.84
C GLY A 252 -14.01 -32.35 -3.91
N GLU A 253 -14.65 -32.01 -2.81
CA GLU A 253 -15.33 -30.73 -2.66
C GLU A 253 -14.30 -29.57 -2.83
N ASN A 254 -14.67 -28.50 -3.50
CA ASN A 254 -13.78 -27.36 -3.81
C ASN A 254 -12.53 -27.71 -4.65
N CYS A 255 -12.55 -28.82 -5.40
CA CYS A 255 -11.43 -29.22 -6.24
C CYS A 255 -11.74 -28.95 -7.73
N LEU A 256 -10.93 -28.13 -8.37
CA LEU A 256 -10.91 -27.90 -9.81
C LEU A 256 -9.99 -28.92 -10.49
N VAL A 257 -10.39 -29.44 -11.64
CA VAL A 257 -9.50 -30.21 -12.50
C VAL A 257 -8.41 -29.31 -13.04
N PHE A 258 -7.17 -29.71 -12.91
CA PHE A 258 -6.05 -28.95 -13.46
C PHE A 258 -5.86 -29.32 -14.93
N GLU A 259 -6.14 -28.38 -15.82
CA GLU A 259 -5.67 -28.43 -17.20
C GLU A 259 -4.63 -27.34 -17.40
N ALA A 260 -3.48 -27.73 -17.99
CA ALA A 260 -2.36 -26.83 -18.15
C ALA A 260 -2.78 -25.62 -18.99
N ALA A 261 -2.52 -24.46 -18.44
CA ALA A 261 -2.61 -23.19 -19.09
C ALA A 261 -1.21 -22.62 -19.31
N GLU A 262 -1.14 -21.31 -19.46
CA GLU A 262 0.13 -20.62 -19.60
C GLU A 262 0.92 -20.68 -18.28
N TYR A 263 2.25 -20.77 -18.42
CA TYR A 263 3.20 -20.75 -17.33
C TYR A 263 4.03 -19.46 -17.40
N VAL A 264 4.14 -18.78 -16.27
CA VAL A 264 4.97 -17.58 -16.12
C VAL A 264 5.93 -17.79 -14.96
N GLU A 265 7.20 -17.71 -15.24
CA GLU A 265 8.25 -17.79 -14.23
C GLU A 265 8.62 -16.40 -13.73
N THR A 266 8.63 -16.24 -12.41
CA THR A 266 9.18 -15.05 -11.77
C THR A 266 10.43 -15.42 -10.95
N THR A 267 11.10 -14.44 -10.37
CA THR A 267 12.33 -14.69 -9.60
C THR A 267 12.12 -15.70 -8.47
N PHE A 268 10.99 -15.64 -7.77
CA PHE A 268 10.76 -16.44 -6.57
C PHE A 268 9.53 -17.33 -6.63
N GLU A 269 8.76 -17.28 -7.73
CA GLU A 269 7.51 -18.01 -7.86
C GLU A 269 7.33 -18.64 -9.22
N HIS A 270 6.63 -19.76 -9.24
CA HIS A 270 5.99 -20.34 -10.39
C HIS A 270 4.53 -19.86 -10.43
N GLN A 271 4.12 -19.23 -11.52
CA GLN A 271 2.75 -18.75 -11.72
C GLN A 271 2.11 -19.53 -12.87
N TYR A 272 1.00 -20.17 -12.61
CA TYR A 272 0.23 -20.92 -13.57
C TYR A 272 -1.12 -20.24 -13.82
N LEU A 273 -1.45 -19.96 -15.09
CA LEU A 273 -2.78 -19.57 -15.50
C LEU A 273 -3.52 -20.85 -15.86
N VAL A 274 -4.37 -21.29 -14.98
CA VAL A 274 -5.03 -22.60 -15.06
C VAL A 274 -6.38 -22.46 -15.76
N LYS A 275 -6.67 -23.40 -16.65
CA LYS A 275 -8.00 -23.66 -17.17
C LYS A 275 -8.52 -24.97 -16.56
N SER A 276 -9.83 -25.10 -16.49
CA SER A 276 -10.51 -26.30 -16.04
C SER A 276 -11.72 -26.56 -16.93
N PRO A 277 -12.11 -27.81 -17.14
CA PRO A 277 -13.36 -28.12 -17.83
C PRO A 277 -14.54 -27.42 -17.14
N GLY A 278 -15.39 -26.78 -17.93
CA GLY A 278 -16.55 -26.04 -17.41
C GLY A 278 -16.30 -24.57 -17.09
N MET A 279 -15.06 -24.07 -17.15
CA MET A 279 -14.79 -22.63 -17.08
C MET A 279 -15.39 -21.90 -18.30
N GLU A 280 -15.84 -20.68 -18.04
CA GLU A 280 -16.29 -19.76 -19.09
C GLU A 280 -15.13 -19.41 -20.03
N ASP A 281 -15.41 -19.18 -21.33
CA ASP A 281 -14.39 -18.81 -22.30
C ASP A 281 -13.65 -17.54 -21.85
N GLY A 282 -12.29 -17.63 -21.82
CA GLY A 282 -11.44 -16.54 -21.36
C GLY A 282 -11.24 -16.45 -19.84
N ALA A 283 -11.97 -17.22 -19.04
CA ALA A 283 -11.70 -17.30 -17.61
C ALA A 283 -10.41 -18.09 -17.34
N VAL A 284 -9.62 -17.61 -16.38
CA VAL A 284 -8.39 -18.28 -15.92
C VAL A 284 -8.28 -18.17 -14.40
N LEU A 285 -7.68 -19.18 -13.80
CA LEU A 285 -7.35 -19.17 -12.38
C LEU A 285 -5.81 -19.03 -12.21
N TRP A 286 -5.37 -17.99 -11.51
CA TRP A 286 -3.97 -17.80 -11.17
C TRP A 286 -3.59 -18.65 -9.98
N TRP A 287 -2.76 -19.67 -10.18
CA TRP A 287 -2.16 -20.46 -9.11
C TRP A 287 -0.69 -20.07 -8.96
N MET A 288 -0.27 -19.75 -7.74
CA MET A 288 1.08 -19.28 -7.43
C MET A 288 1.75 -20.21 -6.45
N ARG A 289 2.95 -20.66 -6.80
CA ARG A 289 3.80 -21.52 -5.96
C ARG A 289 5.14 -20.85 -5.72
N PRO A 290 5.63 -20.78 -4.47
CA PRO A 290 7.01 -20.35 -4.21
C PRO A 290 8.00 -21.37 -4.80
N LYS A 291 9.10 -20.88 -5.36
CA LYS A 291 10.24 -21.69 -5.76
C LYS A 291 10.97 -22.22 -4.52
N LYS A 292 11.42 -23.47 -4.57
CA LYS A 292 12.25 -24.05 -3.52
C LYS A 292 13.72 -23.61 -3.64
N SER A 293 14.18 -23.35 -4.87
CA SER A 293 15.52 -22.84 -5.20
C SER A 293 15.48 -22.12 -6.55
N PHE A 294 16.55 -21.39 -6.92
CA PHE A 294 16.68 -20.77 -8.26
C PHE A 294 16.81 -21.80 -9.40
N THR A 295 17.19 -23.03 -9.07
CA THR A 295 17.28 -24.16 -9.99
C THR A 295 16.04 -25.05 -9.96
N ASP A 296 14.98 -24.61 -9.25
CA ASP A 296 13.68 -25.28 -9.21
C ASP A 296 13.03 -25.16 -10.59
N GLU A 297 13.19 -26.22 -11.40
CA GLU A 297 12.60 -26.27 -12.73
C GLU A 297 11.08 -26.39 -12.63
N HIS A 298 10.42 -25.97 -13.70
CA HIS A 298 9.01 -26.20 -13.91
C HIS A 298 8.68 -27.68 -13.65
N ASP A 299 7.84 -27.94 -12.65
CA ASP A 299 7.48 -29.29 -12.23
C ASP A 299 6.77 -30.01 -13.38
N LYS A 300 7.41 -31.08 -13.90
CA LYS A 300 6.80 -31.94 -14.91
C LYS A 300 5.60 -32.74 -14.36
N ASN A 301 5.51 -32.86 -13.03
CA ASN A 301 4.41 -33.51 -12.32
C ASN A 301 3.42 -32.46 -11.79
N LEU A 302 2.64 -31.89 -12.68
CA LEU A 302 1.54 -31.01 -12.30
C LEU A 302 0.42 -31.83 -11.58
N PRO A 303 -0.27 -31.24 -10.60
CA PRO A 303 -1.31 -31.94 -9.85
C PRO A 303 -2.51 -32.25 -10.76
N LYS A 304 -3.30 -33.26 -10.42
CA LYS A 304 -4.54 -33.55 -11.13
C LYS A 304 -5.65 -32.55 -10.82
N TYR A 305 -5.62 -32.00 -9.63
CA TYR A 305 -6.62 -31.07 -9.13
C TYR A 305 -6.00 -29.93 -8.36
N LEU A 306 -6.70 -28.79 -8.32
CA LEU A 306 -6.42 -27.66 -7.46
C LEU A 306 -7.54 -27.54 -6.43
N TYR A 307 -7.19 -27.59 -5.16
CA TYR A 307 -8.10 -27.42 -4.03
C TYR A 307 -8.17 -25.94 -3.63
N LEU A 308 -9.38 -25.42 -3.53
CA LEU A 308 -9.70 -24.07 -3.10
C LEU A 308 -10.22 -24.11 -1.65
N PRO A 309 -9.36 -23.88 -0.64
CA PRO A 309 -9.74 -24.04 0.76
C PRO A 309 -10.88 -23.10 1.15
N PRO A 310 -11.97 -23.59 1.79
CA PRO A 310 -13.12 -22.78 2.19
C PRO A 310 -12.76 -21.58 3.07
N GLU A 311 -11.77 -21.75 3.96
CA GLU A 311 -11.27 -20.72 4.87
C GLU A 311 -10.60 -19.54 4.17
N HIS A 312 -10.21 -19.71 2.90
CA HIS A 312 -9.55 -18.69 2.08
C HIS A 312 -10.42 -18.13 0.97
N LEU A 313 -11.64 -18.61 0.85
CA LEU A 313 -12.64 -18.07 -0.08
C LEU A 313 -13.23 -16.78 0.49
N MET A 314 -13.21 -15.74 -0.30
CA MET A 314 -13.72 -14.42 0.06
C MET A 314 -15.03 -14.18 -0.69
N LEU A 315 -16.12 -13.97 0.02
CA LEU A 315 -17.41 -13.56 -0.55
C LEU A 315 -17.45 -12.03 -0.66
N LEU A 316 -17.81 -11.50 -1.82
CA LEU A 316 -17.69 -10.09 -2.17
C LEU A 316 -18.98 -9.53 -2.76
N LYS A 317 -19.22 -8.23 -2.48
CA LYS A 317 -20.27 -7.42 -3.10
C LYS A 317 -19.80 -6.75 -4.37
#